data_19362ffe8fdec5a1797ab74c6ffc2de6
#
_entry.id   19362ffe8fdec5a1797ab74c6ffc2de6
#
_cell.length_a   1.000
_cell.length_b   1.000
_cell.length_c   1.000
_cell.angle_alpha   90.00
_cell.angle_beta   90.00
_cell.angle_gamma   90.00
#
_symmetry.space_group_name_H-M   'P 1'
#
loop_
_entity.id
_entity.type
_entity.pdbx_description
1 polymer ?
#
loop_
_entity_poly.entity_id
_entity_poly.type
_entity_poly.pdbx_seq_one_letter_code
_entity_poly.pdbx_strand_id
1 'polypeptide(L)'
;MTQINIEKLIADYPLVQELIDLKQVAWFNPGVTTTEAGLPYVGLTLEDVKDAQARLSRFAPYLMKAFPETQVMQGIIESDTVAIPEMQAALAARYQTPLTGKMYLKKDSHLPISGSIKARGGIYEVLTHAEKLALEAGLLSTGDDYAVLFSDEFRQFFSQYRIAVGSTGNLGMSIGIMSAKLGFSVSVHMSADARQWKKDKLRSHGVNVVEYEQDYSIAVEQGRKEAEKDPSCFFIDDENSSTLFLGYAVAGLRLKMQFAEKGITVDEQHPLFVYLPCGVGGGPGGVAFGLKLAFGDAVHCFFAEPTHSPCMLLGVHTGLHDAISVQEIGIDNITAADGLAVGRASGFVGRAMERLIDGYYTIDDAEMYNLLGLLDQTEAIRLEPSALAGMPGCVHVTRNQVYLQAESLTPERMANAIHLVWATGGGMVPEDEMQKYLSQAKGN
;
A
#
# COMPACT_ATOMS: atom_id res chain seq x y z
N MET A 1 -4.14 -28.69 7.38
CA MET A 1 -4.83 -27.51 7.94
C MET A 1 -6.11 -27.97 8.61
N THR A 2 -6.38 -27.54 9.82
CA THR A 2 -7.63 -27.89 10.51
C THR A 2 -8.77 -27.15 9.80
N GLN A 3 -9.78 -27.86 9.34
CA GLN A 3 -10.95 -27.28 8.65
C GLN A 3 -11.63 -26.26 9.58
N ILE A 4 -11.78 -25.01 9.12
CA ILE A 4 -12.41 -23.94 9.90
C ILE A 4 -13.91 -24.26 10.02
N ASN A 5 -14.42 -24.25 11.24
CA ASN A 5 -15.85 -24.37 11.47
C ASN A 5 -16.52 -22.97 11.34
N ILE A 6 -17.10 -22.71 10.18
CA ILE A 6 -17.68 -21.41 9.82
C ILE A 6 -18.86 -21.04 10.74
N GLU A 7 -19.72 -21.99 11.10
CA GLU A 7 -20.86 -21.74 11.99
C GLU A 7 -20.41 -21.26 13.37
N LYS A 8 -19.36 -21.91 13.90
CA LYS A 8 -18.74 -21.48 15.17
C LYS A 8 -18.08 -20.12 15.02
N LEU A 9 -17.37 -19.89 13.92
CA LEU A 9 -16.71 -18.60 13.68
C LEU A 9 -17.72 -17.45 13.62
N ILE A 10 -18.86 -17.64 12.96
CA ILE A 10 -19.96 -16.66 12.92
C ILE A 10 -20.58 -16.44 14.31
N ALA A 11 -20.74 -17.51 15.08
CA ALA A 11 -21.28 -17.40 16.44
C ALA A 11 -20.35 -16.59 17.36
N ASP A 12 -19.06 -16.82 17.25
CA ASP A 12 -18.03 -16.11 18.05
C ASP A 12 -17.79 -14.68 17.54
N TYR A 13 -17.92 -14.46 16.23
CA TYR A 13 -17.64 -13.20 15.53
C TYR A 13 -18.77 -12.87 14.52
N PRO A 14 -19.87 -12.28 14.95
CA PRO A 14 -21.05 -12.03 14.08
C PRO A 14 -20.77 -11.20 12.83
N LEU A 15 -19.76 -10.31 12.84
CA LEU A 15 -19.33 -9.52 11.68
C LEU A 15 -18.91 -10.42 10.49
N VAL A 16 -18.43 -11.63 10.76
CA VAL A 16 -18.04 -12.58 9.70
C VAL A 16 -19.22 -12.90 8.77
N GLN A 17 -20.45 -13.00 9.30
CA GLN A 17 -21.63 -13.20 8.45
C GLN A 17 -21.85 -12.01 7.51
N GLU A 18 -21.65 -10.78 7.98
CA GLU A 18 -21.80 -9.60 7.13
C GLU A 18 -20.74 -9.55 6.02
N LEU A 19 -19.51 -10.02 6.31
CA LEU A 19 -18.47 -10.17 5.29
C LEU A 19 -18.85 -11.23 4.25
N ILE A 20 -19.35 -12.39 4.67
CA ILE A 20 -19.86 -13.46 3.78
C ILE A 20 -20.98 -12.93 2.88
N ASP A 21 -21.86 -12.10 3.43
CA ASP A 21 -22.97 -11.46 2.70
C ASP A 21 -22.47 -10.30 1.78
N LEU A 22 -21.18 -10.08 1.69
CA LEU A 22 -20.51 -9.02 0.90
C LEU A 22 -21.01 -7.60 1.23
N LYS A 23 -21.44 -7.37 2.47
CA LYS A 23 -21.88 -6.05 2.91
C LYS A 23 -20.70 -5.09 3.08
N GLN A 24 -20.94 -3.83 2.80
CA GLN A 24 -20.02 -2.77 3.21
C GLN A 24 -20.15 -2.58 4.72
N VAL A 25 -19.07 -2.82 5.44
CA VAL A 25 -18.98 -2.73 6.89
C VAL A 25 -17.87 -1.74 7.30
N ALA A 26 -18.00 -1.19 8.50
CA ALA A 26 -16.94 -0.43 9.14
C ALA A 26 -16.79 -0.95 10.58
N TRP A 27 -15.63 -1.52 10.87
CA TRP A 27 -15.28 -2.04 12.19
C TRP A 27 -14.19 -1.17 12.80
N PHE A 28 -14.53 -0.53 13.92
CA PHE A 28 -13.60 0.25 14.73
C PHE A 28 -12.97 -0.67 15.75
N ASN A 29 -11.66 -0.71 15.78
CA ASN A 29 -10.88 -1.70 16.51
C ASN A 29 -10.91 -1.42 18.02
N PRO A 30 -11.55 -2.26 18.85
CA PRO A 30 -11.56 -2.06 20.30
C PRO A 30 -10.21 -2.37 20.96
N GLY A 31 -9.29 -2.99 20.21
CA GLY A 31 -7.95 -3.37 20.68
C GLY A 31 -6.87 -2.32 20.41
N VAL A 32 -7.24 -1.16 19.83
CA VAL A 32 -6.27 -0.08 19.59
C VAL A 32 -5.73 0.44 20.92
N THR A 33 -4.43 0.75 20.94
CA THR A 33 -3.73 1.28 22.11
C THR A 33 -2.98 2.55 21.77
N THR A 34 -2.44 3.23 22.78
CA THR A 34 -1.51 4.34 22.54
C THR A 34 -0.27 3.87 21.78
N THR A 35 0.38 4.77 21.07
CA THR A 35 1.63 4.48 20.36
C THR A 35 2.74 4.01 21.29
N GLU A 36 2.81 4.54 22.50
CA GLU A 36 3.76 4.09 23.54
C GLU A 36 3.58 2.60 23.85
N ALA A 37 2.35 2.13 23.98
CA ALA A 37 2.04 0.74 24.28
C ALA A 37 2.11 -0.18 23.06
N GLY A 38 1.71 0.30 21.88
CA GLY A 38 1.58 -0.53 20.66
C GLY A 38 2.87 -0.67 19.85
N LEU A 39 3.65 0.39 19.70
CA LEU A 39 4.87 0.38 18.85
C LEU A 39 5.89 -0.72 19.23
N PRO A 40 6.14 -1.05 20.50
CA PRO A 40 7.08 -2.12 20.84
C PRO A 40 6.73 -3.50 20.27
N TYR A 41 5.44 -3.75 19.98
CA TYR A 41 4.98 -5.03 19.39
C TYR A 41 5.27 -5.18 17.91
N VAL A 42 5.61 -4.10 17.21
CA VAL A 42 5.96 -4.14 15.79
C VAL A 42 7.29 -4.87 15.57
N GLY A 43 8.20 -4.80 16.53
CA GLY A 43 9.53 -5.42 16.44
C GLY A 43 10.52 -4.63 15.57
N LEU A 44 10.12 -3.44 15.10
CA LEU A 44 10.93 -2.48 14.35
C LEU A 44 10.88 -1.12 15.05
N THR A 45 11.86 -0.28 14.81
CA THR A 45 12.07 0.97 15.53
C THR A 45 12.16 2.18 14.59
N LEU A 46 12.14 3.37 15.18
CA LEU A 46 12.42 4.61 14.44
C LEU A 46 13.81 4.60 13.78
N GLU A 47 14.81 3.98 14.42
CA GLU A 47 16.16 3.91 13.86
C GLU A 47 16.22 3.02 12.62
N ASP A 48 15.42 1.94 12.55
CA ASP A 48 15.30 1.11 11.34
C ASP A 48 14.71 1.93 10.18
N VAL A 49 13.70 2.77 10.46
CA VAL A 49 13.09 3.65 9.44
C VAL A 49 14.08 4.75 9.00
N LYS A 50 14.87 5.30 9.92
CA LYS A 50 15.93 6.27 9.58
C LYS A 50 17.04 5.64 8.74
N ASP A 51 17.44 4.39 9.03
CA ASP A 51 18.40 3.67 8.20
C ASP A 51 17.85 3.45 6.79
N ALA A 52 16.58 3.06 6.68
CA ALA A 52 15.90 2.94 5.39
C ALA A 52 15.89 4.28 4.62
N GLN A 53 15.58 5.38 5.29
CA GLN A 53 15.62 6.72 4.70
C GLN A 53 17.03 7.11 4.24
N ALA A 54 18.06 6.82 5.06
CA ALA A 54 19.45 7.08 4.73
C ALA A 54 19.91 6.27 3.50
N ARG A 55 19.50 4.98 3.43
CA ARG A 55 19.77 4.12 2.26
C ARG A 55 19.15 4.69 1.00
N LEU A 56 17.87 5.07 1.02
CA LEU A 56 17.22 5.73 -0.12
C LEU A 56 17.94 7.01 -0.55
N SER A 57 18.45 7.78 0.40
CA SER A 57 19.24 8.98 0.12
C SER A 57 20.59 8.67 -0.55
N ARG A 58 21.25 7.56 -0.16
CA ARG A 58 22.49 7.11 -0.83
C ARG A 58 22.23 6.73 -2.30
N PHE A 59 21.06 6.16 -2.60
CA PHE A 59 20.69 5.80 -3.96
C PHE A 59 20.20 6.98 -4.83
N ALA A 60 19.94 8.14 -4.26
CA ALA A 60 19.42 9.29 -5.01
C ALA A 60 20.29 9.67 -6.24
N PRO A 61 21.63 9.71 -6.19
CA PRO A 61 22.46 9.97 -7.37
C PRO A 61 22.31 8.91 -8.47
N TYR A 62 22.18 7.64 -8.11
CA TYR A 62 21.88 6.58 -9.07
C TYR A 62 20.51 6.78 -9.72
N LEU A 63 19.48 7.06 -8.90
CA LEU A 63 18.11 7.24 -9.37
C LEU A 63 18.00 8.40 -10.36
N MET A 64 18.69 9.52 -10.12
CA MET A 64 18.72 10.67 -11.05
C MET A 64 19.30 10.31 -12.43
N LYS A 65 20.28 9.40 -12.47
CA LYS A 65 20.86 8.92 -13.74
C LYS A 65 19.99 7.88 -14.43
N ALA A 66 19.50 6.93 -13.64
CA ALA A 66 18.74 5.80 -14.15
C ALA A 66 17.33 6.20 -14.60
N PHE A 67 16.72 7.16 -13.91
CA PHE A 67 15.33 7.61 -14.08
C PHE A 67 15.29 9.14 -14.09
N PRO A 68 15.44 9.78 -15.25
CA PRO A 68 15.52 11.25 -15.36
C PRO A 68 14.34 12.00 -14.75
N GLU A 69 13.15 11.38 -14.70
CA GLU A 69 11.97 11.95 -14.05
C GLU A 69 12.15 12.20 -12.54
N THR A 70 13.10 11.53 -11.90
CA THR A 70 13.42 11.73 -10.48
C THR A 70 14.29 12.96 -10.22
N GLN A 71 14.88 13.57 -11.25
CA GLN A 71 15.77 14.72 -11.10
C GLN A 71 15.09 15.92 -10.44
N VAL A 72 13.80 16.14 -10.73
CA VAL A 72 13.00 17.24 -10.13
C VAL A 72 13.02 17.17 -8.60
N MET A 73 13.00 15.94 -8.04
CA MET A 73 13.05 15.68 -6.60
C MET A 73 14.44 15.21 -6.15
N GLN A 74 15.49 15.53 -6.93
CA GLN A 74 16.88 15.17 -6.62
C GLN A 74 17.09 13.67 -6.32
N GLY A 75 16.41 12.81 -7.06
CA GLY A 75 16.47 11.35 -6.89
C GLY A 75 15.63 10.81 -5.74
N ILE A 76 14.85 11.64 -5.07
CA ILE A 76 13.95 11.21 -4.01
C ILE A 76 12.63 10.73 -4.62
N ILE A 77 12.26 9.48 -4.34
CA ILE A 77 10.95 8.91 -4.73
C ILE A 77 9.92 9.41 -3.73
N GLU A 78 9.21 10.48 -4.07
CA GLU A 78 8.19 11.10 -3.23
C GLU A 78 7.03 11.63 -4.07
N SER A 79 5.86 11.75 -3.45
CA SER A 79 4.64 12.29 -4.04
C SER A 79 4.18 13.54 -3.31
N ASP A 80 3.40 14.36 -3.99
CA ASP A 80 2.77 15.53 -3.37
C ASP A 80 1.51 15.15 -2.58
N THR A 81 1.13 16.07 -1.69
CA THR A 81 -0.15 16.05 -0.96
C THR A 81 -0.95 17.27 -1.40
N VAL A 82 -2.12 17.04 -1.97
CA VAL A 82 -2.99 18.08 -2.52
C VAL A 82 -4.31 18.14 -1.76
N ALA A 83 -4.84 19.36 -1.55
CA ALA A 83 -6.18 19.53 -1.01
C ALA A 83 -7.22 19.13 -2.07
N ILE A 84 -8.31 18.49 -1.64
CA ILE A 84 -9.43 18.05 -2.49
C ILE A 84 -10.78 18.54 -1.93
N PRO A 85 -11.00 19.85 -1.85
CA PRO A 85 -12.18 20.42 -1.20
C PRO A 85 -13.47 20.17 -1.97
N GLU A 86 -13.44 20.14 -3.30
CA GLU A 86 -14.62 19.87 -4.13
C GLU A 86 -15.04 18.39 -3.98
N MET A 87 -14.09 17.48 -3.91
CA MET A 87 -14.35 16.07 -3.60
C MET A 87 -14.92 15.90 -2.20
N GLN A 88 -14.40 16.63 -1.19
CA GLN A 88 -14.96 16.63 0.17
C GLN A 88 -16.43 17.04 0.19
N ALA A 89 -16.76 18.13 -0.51
CA ALA A 89 -18.15 18.60 -0.63
C ALA A 89 -19.05 17.58 -1.34
N ALA A 90 -18.54 16.97 -2.40
CA ALA A 90 -19.27 15.95 -3.15
C ALA A 90 -19.52 14.68 -2.32
N LEU A 91 -18.56 14.24 -1.50
CA LEU A 91 -18.72 13.12 -0.57
C LEU A 91 -19.76 13.45 0.51
N ALA A 92 -19.72 14.66 1.08
CA ALA A 92 -20.71 15.11 2.07
C ALA A 92 -22.13 15.05 1.51
N ALA A 93 -22.32 15.50 0.27
CA ALA A 93 -23.61 15.43 -0.43
C ALA A 93 -24.03 13.99 -0.75
N ARG A 94 -23.13 13.18 -1.34
CA ARG A 94 -23.39 11.79 -1.72
C ARG A 94 -23.81 10.93 -0.54
N TYR A 95 -23.09 11.04 0.56
CA TYR A 95 -23.35 10.25 1.76
C TYR A 95 -24.30 10.94 2.75
N GLN A 96 -24.82 12.11 2.44
CA GLN A 96 -25.67 12.91 3.33
C GLN A 96 -25.08 13.02 4.75
N THR A 97 -23.77 13.32 4.81
CA THR A 97 -23.00 13.39 6.05
C THR A 97 -22.18 14.67 6.04
N PRO A 98 -22.41 15.62 6.92
CA PRO A 98 -21.56 16.81 7.03
C PRO A 98 -20.13 16.40 7.37
N LEU A 99 -19.17 16.76 6.52
CA LEU A 99 -17.75 16.50 6.74
C LEU A 99 -17.07 17.78 7.20
N THR A 100 -16.48 17.76 8.38
CA THR A 100 -15.70 18.87 8.95
C THR A 100 -14.20 18.64 8.77
N GLY A 101 -13.39 19.65 9.05
CA GLY A 101 -11.95 19.59 8.81
C GLY A 101 -11.58 19.81 7.35
N LYS A 102 -10.40 19.37 6.95
CA LYS A 102 -9.87 19.53 5.59
C LYS A 102 -9.47 18.19 5.01
N MET A 103 -9.84 17.94 3.76
CA MET A 103 -9.53 16.71 3.06
C MET A 103 -8.37 16.89 2.09
N TYR A 104 -7.44 15.95 2.12
CA TYR A 104 -6.27 15.90 1.27
C TYR A 104 -6.11 14.53 0.62
N LEU A 105 -5.41 14.51 -0.52
CA LEU A 105 -5.02 13.30 -1.25
C LEU A 105 -3.49 13.20 -1.27
N LYS A 106 -2.94 12.10 -0.77
CA LYS A 106 -1.53 11.74 -0.93
C LYS A 106 -1.35 11.03 -2.26
N LYS A 107 -0.66 11.65 -3.21
CA LYS A 107 -0.62 11.21 -4.61
C LYS A 107 0.43 10.12 -4.90
N ASP A 108 0.50 9.07 -4.11
CA ASP A 108 1.39 7.94 -4.39
C ASP A 108 1.07 7.24 -5.72
N SER A 109 -0.14 7.44 -6.23
CA SER A 109 -0.53 7.10 -7.60
C SER A 109 0.37 7.71 -8.68
N HIS A 110 1.11 8.78 -8.38
CA HIS A 110 2.01 9.47 -9.31
C HIS A 110 3.46 9.43 -8.85
N LEU A 111 3.83 8.48 -7.98
CA LEU A 111 5.23 8.27 -7.65
C LEU A 111 6.04 7.97 -8.92
N PRO A 112 7.25 8.53 -9.05
CA PRO A 112 8.09 8.26 -10.21
C PRO A 112 8.42 6.76 -10.33
N ILE A 113 8.83 6.34 -11.49
CA ILE A 113 9.27 5.00 -11.88
C ILE A 113 8.12 4.03 -12.11
N SER A 114 7.17 3.89 -11.17
CA SER A 114 6.12 2.85 -11.30
C SER A 114 4.69 3.32 -11.06
N GLY A 115 4.46 4.62 -10.79
CA GLY A 115 3.13 5.22 -10.72
C GLY A 115 2.22 4.65 -9.65
N SER A 116 2.79 4.19 -8.53
CA SER A 116 2.03 3.61 -7.42
C SER A 116 2.82 3.64 -6.10
N ILE A 117 2.13 3.44 -4.98
CA ILE A 117 2.72 3.29 -3.64
C ILE A 117 3.81 2.19 -3.59
N LYS A 118 3.75 1.21 -4.49
CA LYS A 118 4.72 0.11 -4.55
C LYS A 118 6.14 0.58 -4.87
N ALA A 119 6.29 1.78 -5.45
CA ALA A 119 7.59 2.43 -5.61
C ALA A 119 8.31 2.70 -4.27
N ARG A 120 7.58 2.81 -3.15
CA ARG A 120 8.20 2.97 -1.83
C ARG A 120 8.85 1.70 -1.33
N GLY A 121 8.06 0.62 -1.17
CA GLY A 121 8.55 -0.65 -0.61
C GLY A 121 9.25 -1.52 -1.63
N GLY A 122 8.63 -1.76 -2.80
CA GLY A 122 9.17 -2.66 -3.81
C GLY A 122 10.52 -2.21 -4.36
N ILE A 123 10.68 -0.92 -4.65
CA ILE A 123 11.96 -0.37 -5.08
C ILE A 123 12.98 -0.46 -3.93
N TYR A 124 12.60 -0.10 -2.70
CA TYR A 124 13.50 -0.15 -1.55
C TYR A 124 14.04 -1.58 -1.30
N GLU A 125 13.21 -2.60 -1.43
CA GLU A 125 13.64 -4.01 -1.31
C GLU A 125 14.74 -4.35 -2.32
N VAL A 126 14.53 -3.99 -3.59
CA VAL A 126 15.51 -4.20 -4.67
C VAL A 126 16.81 -3.44 -4.39
N LEU A 127 16.71 -2.17 -3.98
CA LEU A 127 17.88 -1.34 -3.68
C LEU A 127 18.68 -1.89 -2.49
N THR A 128 18.00 -2.37 -1.46
CA THR A 128 18.62 -2.99 -0.29
C THR A 128 19.38 -4.24 -0.68
N HIS A 129 18.79 -5.10 -1.51
CA HIS A 129 19.45 -6.30 -2.01
C HIS A 129 20.65 -5.96 -2.90
N ALA A 130 20.53 -4.99 -3.79
CA ALA A 130 21.63 -4.53 -4.64
C ALA A 130 22.82 -3.96 -3.81
N GLU A 131 22.52 -3.10 -2.81
CA GLU A 131 23.53 -2.57 -1.90
C GLU A 131 24.28 -3.69 -1.19
N LYS A 132 23.52 -4.65 -0.61
CA LYS A 132 24.09 -5.80 0.08
C LYS A 132 25.08 -6.57 -0.81
N LEU A 133 24.68 -6.95 -2.02
CA LEU A 133 25.52 -7.69 -2.94
C LEU A 133 26.80 -6.91 -3.32
N ALA A 134 26.69 -5.62 -3.60
CA ALA A 134 27.82 -4.79 -3.98
C ALA A 134 28.81 -4.57 -2.83
N LEU A 135 28.31 -4.40 -1.59
CA LEU A 135 29.13 -4.29 -0.39
C LEU A 135 29.85 -5.60 -0.07
N GLU A 136 29.15 -6.75 -0.12
CA GLU A 136 29.72 -8.07 0.13
C GLU A 136 30.79 -8.43 -0.91
N ALA A 137 30.65 -7.99 -2.14
CA ALA A 137 31.66 -8.15 -3.19
C ALA A 137 32.84 -7.17 -3.09
N GLY A 138 32.80 -6.21 -2.16
CA GLY A 138 33.83 -5.19 -2.02
C GLY A 138 33.90 -4.18 -3.17
N LEU A 139 32.84 -4.09 -3.98
CA LEU A 139 32.72 -3.19 -5.13
C LEU A 139 32.16 -1.81 -4.77
N LEU A 140 31.55 -1.69 -3.59
CA LEU A 140 30.90 -0.48 -3.11
C LEU A 140 31.18 -0.31 -1.61
N SER A 141 31.21 0.92 -1.15
CA SER A 141 31.12 1.27 0.27
C SER A 141 30.00 2.27 0.50
N THR A 142 29.47 2.36 1.73
CA THR A 142 28.38 3.30 2.05
C THR A 142 28.80 4.78 1.96
N GLY A 143 30.09 5.07 1.84
CA GLY A 143 30.63 6.43 1.64
C GLY A 143 30.83 6.81 0.17
N ASP A 144 30.61 5.89 -0.77
CA ASP A 144 30.78 6.15 -2.20
C ASP A 144 29.62 6.94 -2.81
N ASP A 145 29.87 7.59 -3.94
CA ASP A 145 28.80 8.15 -4.76
C ASP A 145 28.08 7.01 -5.52
N TYR A 146 26.86 6.68 -5.12
CA TYR A 146 26.06 5.61 -5.72
C TYR A 146 25.69 5.84 -7.19
N ALA A 147 26.01 7.01 -7.76
CA ALA A 147 25.94 7.23 -9.21
C ALA A 147 26.79 6.21 -10.01
N VAL A 148 27.81 5.60 -9.39
CA VAL A 148 28.65 4.55 -9.99
C VAL A 148 27.86 3.29 -10.33
N LEU A 149 26.75 3.00 -9.63
CA LEU A 149 25.88 1.85 -9.88
C LEU A 149 25.24 1.90 -11.28
N PHE A 150 25.25 3.05 -11.94
CA PHE A 150 24.75 3.20 -13.32
C PHE A 150 25.79 2.79 -14.40
N SER A 151 26.99 2.34 -14.00
CA SER A 151 28.03 1.89 -14.93
C SER A 151 27.75 0.52 -15.55
N ASP A 152 28.39 0.24 -16.69
CA ASP A 152 28.30 -1.07 -17.33
C ASP A 152 28.91 -2.18 -16.46
N GLU A 153 29.95 -1.84 -15.67
CA GLU A 153 30.57 -2.77 -14.71
C GLU A 153 29.56 -3.28 -13.68
N PHE A 154 28.79 -2.40 -13.05
CA PHE A 154 27.77 -2.79 -12.10
C PHE A 154 26.61 -3.52 -12.77
N ARG A 155 26.21 -3.12 -13.98
CA ARG A 155 25.19 -3.87 -14.75
C ARG A 155 25.64 -5.29 -15.04
N GLN A 156 26.90 -5.48 -15.43
CA GLN A 156 27.46 -6.80 -15.64
C GLN A 156 27.57 -7.60 -14.33
N PHE A 157 27.91 -6.94 -13.22
CA PHE A 157 27.92 -7.58 -11.91
C PHE A 157 26.53 -8.09 -11.52
N PHE A 158 25.50 -7.23 -11.56
CA PHE A 158 24.15 -7.61 -11.19
C PHE A 158 23.50 -8.61 -12.16
N SER A 159 23.95 -8.70 -13.41
CA SER A 159 23.42 -9.67 -14.37
C SER A 159 23.69 -11.13 -13.99
N GLN A 160 24.60 -11.37 -13.06
CA GLN A 160 24.89 -12.69 -12.50
C GLN A 160 23.86 -13.13 -11.46
N TYR A 161 22.99 -12.25 -11.02
CA TYR A 161 21.97 -12.48 -10.00
C TYR A 161 20.58 -12.36 -10.57
N ARG A 162 19.64 -13.04 -9.91
CA ARG A 162 18.22 -13.06 -10.30
C ARG A 162 17.35 -12.49 -9.20
N ILE A 163 16.27 -11.84 -9.60
CA ILE A 163 15.19 -11.44 -8.70
C ILE A 163 13.89 -12.04 -9.22
N ALA A 164 13.11 -12.62 -8.33
CA ALA A 164 11.79 -13.16 -8.63
C ALA A 164 10.75 -12.61 -7.66
N VAL A 165 9.54 -12.36 -8.14
CA VAL A 165 8.40 -11.94 -7.33
C VAL A 165 7.10 -12.48 -7.91
N GLY A 166 6.17 -12.88 -7.04
CA GLY A 166 4.79 -13.14 -7.42
C GLY A 166 3.98 -11.85 -7.27
N SER A 167 3.32 -11.40 -8.35
CA SER A 167 2.49 -10.19 -8.28
C SER A 167 1.61 -10.07 -9.52
N THR A 168 0.34 -9.78 -9.32
CA THR A 168 -0.60 -9.48 -10.43
C THR A 168 -0.62 -7.99 -10.81
N GLY A 169 0.13 -7.13 -10.09
CA GLY A 169 -0.09 -5.70 -10.21
C GLY A 169 1.15 -4.82 -10.02
N ASN A 170 0.95 -3.76 -9.29
CA ASN A 170 1.91 -2.66 -9.15
C ASN A 170 3.21 -3.04 -8.45
N LEU A 171 3.19 -4.05 -7.57
CA LEU A 171 4.41 -4.53 -6.91
C LEU A 171 5.38 -5.15 -7.92
N GLY A 172 4.88 -6.04 -8.78
CA GLY A 172 5.67 -6.63 -9.85
C GLY A 172 6.23 -5.58 -10.79
N MET A 173 5.46 -4.53 -11.10
CA MET A 173 5.93 -3.39 -11.91
C MET A 173 7.08 -2.64 -11.22
N SER A 174 6.94 -2.29 -9.95
CA SER A 174 7.97 -1.57 -9.19
C SER A 174 9.27 -2.37 -9.11
N ILE A 175 9.17 -3.63 -8.71
CA ILE A 175 10.30 -4.54 -8.58
C ILE A 175 10.93 -4.83 -9.96
N GLY A 176 10.10 -5.17 -10.94
CA GLY A 176 10.57 -5.53 -12.28
C GLY A 176 11.33 -4.41 -12.97
N ILE A 177 10.78 -3.20 -12.98
CA ILE A 177 11.39 -2.02 -13.62
C ILE A 177 12.72 -1.67 -12.95
N MET A 178 12.75 -1.63 -11.61
CA MET A 178 13.98 -1.29 -10.88
C MET A 178 15.06 -2.35 -11.05
N SER A 179 14.70 -3.62 -10.90
CA SER A 179 15.63 -4.75 -11.03
C SER A 179 16.25 -4.82 -12.43
N ALA A 180 15.44 -4.70 -13.48
CA ALA A 180 15.92 -4.69 -14.85
C ALA A 180 16.86 -3.50 -15.12
N LYS A 181 16.55 -2.32 -14.56
CA LYS A 181 17.37 -1.12 -14.72
C LYS A 181 18.74 -1.25 -14.08
N LEU A 182 18.84 -1.90 -12.92
CA LEU A 182 20.11 -2.22 -12.26
C LEU A 182 20.92 -3.27 -13.02
N GLY A 183 20.27 -4.12 -13.82
CA GLY A 183 20.93 -5.17 -14.59
C GLY A 183 20.63 -6.59 -14.14
N PHE A 184 19.82 -6.80 -13.10
CA PHE A 184 19.38 -8.13 -12.68
C PHE A 184 18.61 -8.87 -13.76
N SER A 185 18.74 -10.19 -13.81
CA SER A 185 17.76 -11.05 -14.49
C SER A 185 16.51 -11.14 -13.63
N VAL A 186 15.37 -10.69 -14.13
CA VAL A 186 14.15 -10.58 -13.30
C VAL A 186 12.98 -11.34 -13.90
N SER A 187 12.28 -12.09 -13.04
CA SER A 187 11.02 -12.78 -13.37
C SER A 187 9.90 -12.30 -12.46
N VAL A 188 8.77 -11.93 -13.09
CA VAL A 188 7.53 -11.62 -12.39
C VAL A 188 6.52 -12.70 -12.71
N HIS A 189 6.08 -13.42 -11.66
CA HIS A 189 5.10 -14.49 -11.74
C HIS A 189 3.71 -13.89 -11.55
N MET A 190 2.84 -14.04 -12.56
CA MET A 190 1.53 -13.40 -12.62
C MET A 190 0.45 -14.41 -12.97
N SER A 191 -0.77 -14.18 -12.50
CA SER A 191 -1.94 -14.92 -13.01
C SER A 191 -2.29 -14.46 -14.44
N ALA A 192 -2.88 -15.36 -15.22
CA ALA A 192 -3.20 -15.08 -16.62
C ALA A 192 -4.23 -13.95 -16.79
N ASP A 193 -5.11 -13.75 -15.81
CA ASP A 193 -6.12 -12.68 -15.76
C ASP A 193 -5.57 -11.31 -15.35
N ALA A 194 -4.30 -11.21 -14.93
CA ALA A 194 -3.65 -9.93 -14.66
C ALA A 194 -3.70 -9.01 -15.89
N ARG A 195 -3.85 -7.70 -15.65
CA ARG A 195 -4.04 -6.69 -16.69
C ARG A 195 -2.96 -6.74 -17.77
N GLN A 196 -3.37 -6.91 -19.03
CA GLN A 196 -2.45 -7.09 -20.17
C GLN A 196 -1.43 -5.94 -20.28
N TRP A 197 -1.87 -4.69 -20.09
CA TRP A 197 -0.99 -3.54 -20.18
C TRP A 197 0.17 -3.57 -19.15
N LYS A 198 -0.03 -4.16 -17.97
CA LYS A 198 1.03 -4.34 -16.95
C LYS A 198 2.06 -5.37 -17.42
N LYS A 199 1.60 -6.48 -17.98
CA LYS A 199 2.47 -7.50 -18.58
C LYS A 199 3.32 -6.92 -19.72
N ASP A 200 2.69 -6.16 -20.62
CA ASP A 200 3.37 -5.53 -21.76
C ASP A 200 4.38 -4.48 -21.30
N LYS A 201 4.03 -3.70 -20.27
CA LYS A 201 4.94 -2.73 -19.65
C LYS A 201 6.16 -3.41 -19.07
N LEU A 202 6.00 -4.49 -18.32
CA LEU A 202 7.12 -5.27 -17.77
C LEU A 202 8.01 -5.83 -18.87
N ARG A 203 7.43 -6.46 -19.90
CA ARG A 203 8.17 -6.99 -21.07
C ARG A 203 8.95 -5.91 -21.79
N SER A 204 8.40 -4.70 -21.91
CA SER A 204 9.10 -3.56 -22.54
C SER A 204 10.35 -3.11 -21.79
N HIS A 205 10.46 -3.46 -20.50
CA HIS A 205 11.65 -3.24 -19.67
C HIS A 205 12.60 -4.46 -19.62
N GLY A 206 12.36 -5.51 -20.43
CA GLY A 206 13.18 -6.71 -20.44
C GLY A 206 12.89 -7.69 -19.29
N VAL A 207 11.77 -7.53 -18.62
CA VAL A 207 11.34 -8.42 -17.52
C VAL A 207 10.72 -9.69 -18.11
N ASN A 208 11.09 -10.86 -17.57
CA ASN A 208 10.47 -12.12 -17.88
C ASN A 208 9.13 -12.24 -17.12
N VAL A 209 8.02 -12.20 -17.83
CA VAL A 209 6.67 -12.39 -17.27
C VAL A 209 6.27 -13.84 -17.44
N VAL A 210 6.15 -14.55 -16.31
CA VAL A 210 5.70 -15.96 -16.25
C VAL A 210 4.22 -15.97 -15.88
N GLU A 211 3.38 -16.49 -16.76
CA GLU A 211 1.92 -16.50 -16.59
C GLU A 211 1.42 -17.87 -16.13
N TYR A 212 0.46 -17.87 -15.21
CA TYR A 212 -0.19 -19.07 -14.68
C TYR A 212 -1.71 -18.96 -14.90
N GLU A 213 -2.32 -20.04 -15.37
CA GLU A 213 -3.78 -20.10 -15.54
C GLU A 213 -4.56 -20.16 -14.22
N GLN A 214 -3.87 -20.42 -13.13
CA GLN A 214 -4.41 -20.46 -11.78
C GLN A 214 -4.25 -19.10 -11.08
N ASP A 215 -4.81 -18.99 -9.88
CA ASP A 215 -4.83 -17.75 -9.13
C ASP A 215 -3.43 -17.27 -8.70
N TYR A 216 -3.40 -16.04 -8.15
CA TYR A 216 -2.20 -15.38 -7.65
C TYR A 216 -1.41 -16.23 -6.64
N SER A 217 -2.10 -16.92 -5.73
CA SER A 217 -1.45 -17.69 -4.65
C SER A 217 -0.56 -18.81 -5.23
N ILE A 218 -1.00 -19.45 -6.32
CA ILE A 218 -0.26 -20.48 -7.02
C ILE A 218 0.94 -19.88 -7.75
N ALA A 219 0.77 -18.72 -8.39
CA ALA A 219 1.86 -18.00 -9.05
C ALA A 219 2.99 -17.67 -8.05
N VAL A 220 2.62 -17.15 -6.86
CA VAL A 220 3.57 -16.84 -5.77
C VAL A 220 4.29 -18.11 -5.30
N GLU A 221 3.54 -19.19 -5.02
CA GLU A 221 4.12 -20.45 -4.55
C GLU A 221 5.10 -21.06 -5.57
N GLN A 222 4.76 -21.06 -6.84
CA GLN A 222 5.64 -21.57 -7.89
C GLN A 222 6.89 -20.71 -8.05
N GLY A 223 6.76 -19.39 -8.05
CA GLY A 223 7.89 -18.46 -8.10
C GLY A 223 8.85 -18.66 -6.93
N ARG A 224 8.32 -18.85 -5.72
CA ARG A 224 9.12 -19.16 -4.51
C ARG A 224 9.86 -20.48 -4.65
N LYS A 225 9.18 -21.55 -5.06
CA LYS A 225 9.80 -22.88 -5.27
C LYS A 225 10.88 -22.88 -6.35
N GLU A 226 10.72 -22.06 -7.39
CA GLU A 226 11.75 -21.93 -8.43
C GLU A 226 12.97 -21.18 -7.89
N ALA A 227 12.76 -20.11 -7.14
CA ALA A 227 13.84 -19.35 -6.53
C ALA A 227 14.65 -20.16 -5.51
N GLU A 228 14.00 -20.99 -4.70
CA GLU A 228 14.66 -21.86 -3.72
C GLU A 228 15.68 -22.84 -4.33
N LYS A 229 15.52 -23.17 -5.62
CA LYS A 229 16.43 -24.07 -6.35
C LYS A 229 17.67 -23.37 -6.91
N ASP A 230 17.68 -22.04 -6.89
CA ASP A 230 18.74 -21.24 -7.48
C ASP A 230 19.33 -20.27 -6.42
N PRO A 231 20.52 -20.56 -5.88
CA PRO A 231 21.16 -19.72 -4.87
C PRO A 231 21.44 -18.28 -5.33
N SER A 232 21.46 -18.04 -6.64
CA SER A 232 21.62 -16.70 -7.22
C SER A 232 20.31 -15.91 -7.30
N CYS A 233 19.16 -16.54 -7.01
CA CYS A 233 17.85 -15.97 -7.09
C CYS A 233 17.35 -15.46 -5.73
N PHE A 234 17.05 -14.18 -5.66
CA PHE A 234 16.36 -13.58 -4.52
C PHE A 234 14.86 -13.48 -4.80
N PHE A 235 14.06 -14.21 -4.01
CA PHE A 235 12.60 -14.10 -4.09
C PHE A 235 12.12 -13.01 -3.14
N ILE A 236 11.38 -12.04 -3.66
CA ILE A 236 10.75 -10.99 -2.85
C ILE A 236 9.39 -11.47 -2.37
N ASP A 237 9.26 -11.62 -1.06
CA ASP A 237 8.06 -12.07 -0.36
C ASP A 237 7.31 -10.87 0.21
N ASP A 238 6.25 -10.42 -0.46
CA ASP A 238 5.45 -9.27 -0.04
C ASP A 238 4.54 -9.54 1.17
N GLU A 239 4.38 -10.81 1.54
CA GLU A 239 3.59 -11.20 2.71
C GLU A 239 4.36 -11.00 4.03
N ASN A 240 5.70 -11.19 4.02
CA ASN A 240 6.49 -11.27 5.25
C ASN A 240 7.74 -10.37 5.27
N SER A 241 8.04 -9.62 4.20
CA SER A 241 9.25 -8.81 4.14
C SER A 241 9.19 -7.59 5.06
N SER A 242 10.03 -7.59 6.09
CA SER A 242 10.26 -6.40 6.93
C SER A 242 10.99 -5.27 6.17
N THR A 243 11.78 -5.62 5.15
CA THR A 243 12.46 -4.64 4.29
C THR A 243 11.45 -3.86 3.45
N LEU A 244 10.52 -4.56 2.78
CA LEU A 244 9.39 -3.92 2.09
C LEU A 244 8.64 -2.96 3.04
N PHE A 245 8.28 -3.45 4.21
CA PHE A 245 7.56 -2.71 5.23
C PHE A 245 8.30 -1.43 5.65
N LEU A 246 9.62 -1.50 5.86
CA LEU A 246 10.46 -0.33 6.19
C LEU A 246 10.50 0.70 5.05
N GLY A 247 10.58 0.24 3.80
CA GLY A 247 10.51 1.13 2.63
C GLY A 247 9.23 1.98 2.60
N TYR A 248 8.08 1.38 2.95
CA TYR A 248 6.82 2.10 3.10
C TYR A 248 6.82 3.02 4.32
N ALA A 249 7.44 2.62 5.44
CA ALA A 249 7.42 3.38 6.69
C ALA A 249 8.12 4.74 6.57
N VAL A 250 9.09 4.89 5.68
CA VAL A 250 9.75 6.18 5.39
C VAL A 250 8.76 7.28 5.02
N ALA A 251 7.60 6.92 4.44
CA ALA A 251 6.56 7.87 4.07
C ALA A 251 6.05 8.70 5.26
N GLY A 252 6.00 8.13 6.47
CA GLY A 252 5.56 8.85 7.67
C GLY A 252 6.48 10.02 8.03
N LEU A 253 7.80 9.80 8.03
CA LEU A 253 8.78 10.85 8.30
C LEU A 253 8.75 11.94 7.23
N ARG A 254 8.63 11.55 5.96
CA ARG A 254 8.56 12.49 4.83
C ARG A 254 7.26 13.29 4.83
N LEU A 255 6.12 12.68 5.18
CA LEU A 255 4.86 13.41 5.30
C LEU A 255 4.94 14.48 6.39
N LYS A 256 5.60 14.18 7.53
CA LYS A 256 5.81 15.16 8.60
C LYS A 256 6.57 16.37 8.10
N MET A 257 7.59 16.17 7.28
CA MET A 257 8.35 17.26 6.65
C MET A 257 7.48 18.05 5.67
N GLN A 258 6.75 17.38 4.77
CA GLN A 258 5.84 18.03 3.83
C GLN A 258 4.76 18.87 4.52
N PHE A 259 4.21 18.37 5.62
CA PHE A 259 3.20 19.11 6.38
C PHE A 259 3.80 20.34 7.05
N ALA A 260 5.01 20.23 7.61
CA ALA A 260 5.73 21.39 8.17
C ALA A 260 5.98 22.46 7.10
N GLU A 261 6.43 22.09 5.91
CA GLU A 261 6.65 23.00 4.78
C GLU A 261 5.35 23.68 4.30
N LYS A 262 4.22 22.98 4.38
CA LYS A 262 2.90 23.49 4.00
C LYS A 262 2.19 24.24 5.14
N GLY A 263 2.81 24.34 6.33
CA GLY A 263 2.19 24.95 7.50
C GLY A 263 0.99 24.18 8.03
N ILE A 264 0.95 22.86 7.82
CA ILE A 264 -0.10 21.95 8.31
C ILE A 264 0.35 21.39 9.66
N THR A 265 -0.40 21.69 10.71
CA THR A 265 -0.16 21.20 12.07
C THR A 265 -0.89 19.89 12.29
N VAL A 266 -0.21 18.93 12.91
CA VAL A 266 -0.80 17.67 13.40
C VAL A 266 -0.42 17.53 14.87
N ASP A 267 -1.42 17.59 15.74
CA ASP A 267 -1.31 17.44 17.18
C ASP A 267 -2.67 16.99 17.74
N GLU A 268 -2.81 16.93 19.05
CA GLU A 268 -4.04 16.54 19.73
C GLU A 268 -5.25 17.43 19.36
N GLN A 269 -5.03 18.71 19.04
CA GLN A 269 -6.09 19.64 18.64
C GLN A 269 -6.36 19.65 17.11
N HIS A 270 -5.44 19.07 16.35
CA HIS A 270 -5.48 18.96 14.90
C HIS A 270 -5.23 17.49 14.52
N PRO A 271 -6.17 16.56 14.80
CA PRO A 271 -5.98 15.14 14.55
C PRO A 271 -5.87 14.84 13.07
N LEU A 272 -5.00 13.89 12.73
CA LEU A 272 -4.81 13.38 11.37
C LEU A 272 -5.46 12.02 11.23
N PHE A 273 -6.43 11.90 10.33
CA PHE A 273 -7.04 10.63 9.93
C PHE A 273 -6.47 10.20 8.59
N VAL A 274 -5.95 8.99 8.50
CA VAL A 274 -5.34 8.46 7.27
C VAL A 274 -6.08 7.20 6.82
N TYR A 275 -6.52 7.20 5.56
CA TYR A 275 -7.30 6.12 4.96
C TYR A 275 -6.47 5.40 3.92
N LEU A 276 -6.14 4.15 4.18
CA LEU A 276 -5.15 3.36 3.48
C LEU A 276 -5.80 2.15 2.79
N PRO A 277 -5.86 2.12 1.45
CA PRO A 277 -6.22 0.90 0.74
C PRO A 277 -5.31 -0.26 1.13
N CYS A 278 -5.89 -1.40 1.47
CA CYS A 278 -5.21 -2.56 2.02
C CYS A 278 -5.51 -3.83 1.20
N GLY A 279 -4.46 -4.45 0.67
CA GLY A 279 -4.46 -5.80 0.16
C GLY A 279 -3.80 -6.75 1.18
N VAL A 280 -2.61 -7.27 0.86
CA VAL A 280 -1.86 -8.16 1.78
C VAL A 280 -1.47 -7.48 3.11
N GLY A 281 -1.30 -6.15 3.10
CA GLY A 281 -1.10 -5.33 4.28
C GLY A 281 0.26 -4.64 4.38
N GLY A 282 1.28 -5.06 3.64
CA GLY A 282 2.64 -4.52 3.74
C GLY A 282 2.73 -3.01 3.49
N GLY A 283 2.10 -2.53 2.42
CA GLY A 283 2.06 -1.10 2.07
C GLY A 283 1.37 -0.25 3.12
N PRO A 284 0.07 -0.47 3.39
CA PRO A 284 -0.66 0.32 4.37
C PRO A 284 -0.11 0.15 5.80
N GLY A 285 0.36 -1.06 6.16
CA GLY A 285 0.95 -1.32 7.47
C GLY A 285 2.26 -0.56 7.68
N GLY A 286 3.16 -0.58 6.69
CA GLY A 286 4.41 0.17 6.76
C GLY A 286 4.17 1.68 6.82
N VAL A 287 3.29 2.22 5.98
CA VAL A 287 2.90 3.63 6.02
C VAL A 287 2.34 3.99 7.40
N ALA A 288 1.37 3.21 7.92
CA ALA A 288 0.77 3.46 9.23
C ALA A 288 1.81 3.42 10.37
N PHE A 289 2.74 2.46 10.33
CA PHE A 289 3.85 2.40 11.27
C PHE A 289 4.70 3.66 11.26
N GLY A 290 5.12 4.09 10.08
CA GLY A 290 5.88 5.34 9.91
C GLY A 290 5.11 6.58 10.39
N LEU A 291 3.81 6.63 10.16
CA LEU A 291 2.93 7.71 10.62
C LEU A 291 2.80 7.73 12.16
N LYS A 292 2.61 6.57 12.79
CA LYS A 292 2.56 6.45 14.25
C LYS A 292 3.89 6.87 14.89
N LEU A 293 5.03 6.55 14.27
CA LEU A 293 6.35 7.05 14.71
C LEU A 293 6.50 8.57 14.55
N ALA A 294 5.92 9.15 13.49
CA ALA A 294 6.06 10.57 13.17
C ALA A 294 5.14 11.48 13.97
N PHE A 295 3.90 11.05 14.22
CA PHE A 295 2.82 11.88 14.78
C PHE A 295 2.26 11.35 16.10
N GLY A 296 2.68 10.17 16.56
CA GLY A 296 2.19 9.58 17.80
C GLY A 296 0.69 9.30 17.78
N ASP A 297 0.01 9.59 18.89
CA ASP A 297 -1.42 9.38 19.04
C ASP A 297 -2.29 10.44 18.35
N ALA A 298 -1.67 11.47 17.75
CA ALA A 298 -2.40 12.45 16.94
C ALA A 298 -2.78 11.92 15.56
N VAL A 299 -2.29 10.74 15.14
CA VAL A 299 -2.67 10.11 13.88
C VAL A 299 -3.53 8.86 14.12
N HIS A 300 -4.64 8.79 13.39
CA HIS A 300 -5.59 7.69 13.37
C HIS A 300 -5.55 7.03 12.00
N CYS A 301 -5.26 5.72 11.95
CA CYS A 301 -5.07 4.99 10.70
C CYS A 301 -6.20 3.97 10.48
N PHE A 302 -6.75 3.97 9.27
CA PHE A 302 -7.83 3.07 8.86
C PHE A 302 -7.45 2.31 7.60
N PHE A 303 -7.76 1.02 7.55
CA PHE A 303 -7.57 0.19 6.38
C PHE A 303 -8.87 0.02 5.61
N ALA A 304 -8.79 0.14 4.30
CA ALA A 304 -9.91 0.02 3.37
C ALA A 304 -9.70 -1.18 2.45
N GLU A 305 -10.64 -2.10 2.41
CA GLU A 305 -10.55 -3.36 1.67
C GLU A 305 -11.76 -3.55 0.76
N PRO A 306 -11.66 -4.27 -0.38
CA PRO A 306 -12.82 -4.64 -1.17
C PRO A 306 -13.74 -5.60 -0.40
N THR A 307 -15.05 -5.51 -0.62
CA THR A 307 -16.01 -6.46 -0.03
C THR A 307 -15.71 -7.92 -0.38
N HIS A 308 -15.11 -8.17 -1.55
CA HIS A 308 -14.70 -9.49 -2.01
C HIS A 308 -13.32 -9.94 -1.54
N SER A 309 -12.57 -9.07 -0.85
CA SER A 309 -11.19 -9.35 -0.42
C SER A 309 -10.86 -8.72 0.95
N PRO A 310 -11.71 -8.90 1.99
CA PRO A 310 -11.50 -8.29 3.30
C PRO A 310 -10.57 -9.13 4.19
N CYS A 311 -9.42 -9.55 3.67
CA CYS A 311 -8.57 -10.53 4.34
C CYS A 311 -7.92 -10.00 5.62
N MET A 312 -7.52 -8.73 5.66
CA MET A 312 -6.90 -8.14 6.85
C MET A 312 -7.94 -7.92 7.96
N LEU A 313 -9.11 -7.37 7.63
CA LEU A 313 -10.22 -7.24 8.57
C LEU A 313 -10.61 -8.59 9.14
N LEU A 314 -10.81 -9.61 8.28
CA LEU A 314 -11.14 -10.96 8.72
C LEU A 314 -10.08 -11.51 9.68
N GLY A 315 -8.80 -11.39 9.31
CA GLY A 315 -7.68 -11.92 10.11
C GLY A 315 -7.54 -11.24 11.46
N VAL A 316 -7.61 -9.91 11.50
CA VAL A 316 -7.46 -9.13 12.75
C VAL A 316 -8.70 -9.27 13.64
N HIS A 317 -9.91 -9.16 13.07
CA HIS A 317 -11.16 -9.25 13.83
C HIS A 317 -11.33 -10.61 14.53
N THR A 318 -10.93 -11.70 13.87
CA THR A 318 -11.01 -13.05 14.42
C THR A 318 -9.79 -13.47 15.23
N GLY A 319 -8.69 -12.70 15.16
CA GLY A 319 -7.39 -13.07 15.73
C GLY A 319 -6.69 -14.23 15.00
N LEU A 320 -7.23 -14.69 13.87
CA LEU A 320 -6.67 -15.79 13.10
C LEU A 320 -5.57 -15.34 12.14
N HIS A 321 -5.51 -14.06 11.77
CA HIS A 321 -4.53 -13.45 10.89
C HIS A 321 -4.33 -14.23 9.58
N ASP A 322 -3.14 -14.77 9.34
CA ASP A 322 -2.79 -15.59 8.18
C ASP A 322 -3.26 -17.07 8.27
N ALA A 323 -3.87 -17.46 9.38
CA ALA A 323 -4.46 -18.80 9.52
C ALA A 323 -5.82 -18.96 8.84
N ILE A 324 -6.37 -17.87 8.29
CA ILE A 324 -7.65 -17.85 7.57
C ILE A 324 -7.53 -17.07 6.26
N SER A 325 -8.26 -17.52 5.23
CA SER A 325 -8.44 -16.79 3.97
C SER A 325 -9.91 -16.48 3.72
N VAL A 326 -10.18 -15.52 2.84
CA VAL A 326 -11.56 -15.16 2.47
C VAL A 326 -12.26 -16.32 1.74
N GLN A 327 -11.51 -17.13 0.98
CA GLN A 327 -12.05 -18.30 0.29
C GLN A 327 -12.54 -19.39 1.27
N GLU A 328 -11.87 -19.53 2.43
CA GLU A 328 -12.27 -20.50 3.45
C GLU A 328 -13.60 -20.17 4.11
N ILE A 329 -14.05 -18.93 4.01
CA ILE A 329 -15.40 -18.51 4.45
C ILE A 329 -16.39 -18.31 3.29
N GLY A 330 -16.01 -18.70 2.05
CA GLY A 330 -16.89 -18.69 0.88
C GLY A 330 -16.90 -17.39 0.06
N ILE A 331 -15.97 -16.46 0.30
CA ILE A 331 -15.81 -15.26 -0.52
C ILE A 331 -14.86 -15.56 -1.68
N ASP A 332 -15.16 -15.06 -2.88
CA ASP A 332 -14.51 -15.46 -4.13
C ASP A 332 -13.17 -14.75 -4.43
N ASN A 333 -12.84 -13.68 -3.70
CA ASN A 333 -11.66 -12.86 -3.94
C ASN A 333 -11.60 -12.20 -5.33
N ILE A 334 -12.75 -11.94 -5.96
CA ILE A 334 -12.85 -11.33 -7.28
C ILE A 334 -13.27 -9.87 -7.14
N THR A 335 -12.40 -8.94 -7.50
CA THR A 335 -12.64 -7.50 -7.40
C THR A 335 -11.97 -6.73 -8.53
N ALA A 336 -12.54 -5.61 -8.92
CA ALA A 336 -11.94 -4.64 -9.84
C ALA A 336 -10.69 -3.97 -9.27
N ALA A 337 -10.55 -3.98 -7.95
CA ALA A 337 -9.38 -3.47 -7.23
C ALA A 337 -8.24 -4.49 -7.23
N ASP A 338 -7.65 -4.75 -8.40
CA ASP A 338 -6.63 -5.79 -8.62
C ASP A 338 -5.42 -5.67 -7.66
N GLY A 339 -5.04 -4.46 -7.26
CA GLY A 339 -4.00 -4.21 -6.26
C GLY A 339 -4.37 -4.59 -4.83
N LEU A 340 -5.65 -4.90 -4.57
CA LEU A 340 -6.21 -5.28 -3.26
C LEU A 340 -6.81 -6.70 -3.27
N ALA A 341 -6.78 -7.39 -4.40
CA ALA A 341 -7.37 -8.72 -4.58
C ALA A 341 -6.50 -9.81 -3.92
N VAL A 342 -6.49 -9.83 -2.60
CA VAL A 342 -5.69 -10.75 -1.79
C VAL A 342 -6.60 -11.53 -0.86
N GLY A 343 -6.54 -12.88 -0.95
CA GLY A 343 -7.40 -13.75 -0.16
C GLY A 343 -6.91 -14.01 1.26
N ARG A 344 -5.62 -13.84 1.52
CA ARG A 344 -4.99 -14.10 2.82
C ARG A 344 -4.07 -12.94 3.21
N ALA A 345 -4.26 -12.40 4.40
CA ALA A 345 -3.46 -11.28 4.89
C ALA A 345 -2.03 -11.70 5.30
N SER A 346 -1.12 -10.73 5.33
CA SER A 346 0.19 -10.90 5.93
C SER A 346 0.07 -11.28 7.42
N GLY A 347 0.69 -12.37 7.80
CA GLY A 347 0.76 -12.78 9.20
C GLY A 347 1.63 -11.87 10.05
N PHE A 348 2.64 -11.25 9.45
CA PHE A 348 3.47 -10.25 10.11
C PHE A 348 2.70 -8.96 10.37
N VAL A 349 2.12 -8.35 9.34
CA VAL A 349 1.48 -7.02 9.45
C VAL A 349 0.25 -7.06 10.35
N GLY A 350 -0.60 -8.08 10.23
CA GLY A 350 -1.78 -8.22 11.07
C GLY A 350 -1.43 -8.18 12.56
N ARG A 351 -0.46 -8.99 12.97
CA ARG A 351 -0.01 -9.07 14.38
C ARG A 351 0.74 -7.82 14.83
N ALA A 352 1.62 -7.29 13.98
CA ALA A 352 2.43 -6.14 14.32
C ALA A 352 1.59 -4.87 14.51
N MET A 353 0.53 -4.72 13.71
CA MET A 353 -0.24 -3.48 13.62
C MET A 353 -1.62 -3.54 14.29
N GLU A 354 -2.09 -4.70 14.77
CA GLU A 354 -3.42 -4.85 15.37
C GLU A 354 -3.72 -3.91 16.55
N ARG A 355 -2.67 -3.44 17.24
CA ARG A 355 -2.79 -2.48 18.35
C ARG A 355 -2.69 -1.01 17.93
N LEU A 356 -2.40 -0.75 16.65
CA LEU A 356 -2.08 0.58 16.14
C LEU A 356 -3.05 1.06 15.04
N ILE A 357 -3.87 0.16 14.49
CA ILE A 357 -4.86 0.48 13.45
C ILE A 357 -6.22 0.71 14.10
N ASP A 358 -6.74 1.90 13.91
CA ASP A 358 -7.96 2.39 14.56
C ASP A 358 -9.23 1.71 14.03
N GLY A 359 -9.22 1.28 12.77
CA GLY A 359 -10.36 0.58 12.19
C GLY A 359 -10.11 0.06 10.77
N TYR A 360 -11.08 -0.72 10.32
CA TYR A 360 -11.11 -1.37 9.03
C TYR A 360 -12.50 -1.22 8.43
N TYR A 361 -12.58 -1.04 7.12
CA TYR A 361 -13.87 -1.01 6.45
C TYR A 361 -13.79 -1.60 5.06
N THR A 362 -14.94 -2.01 4.55
CA THR A 362 -15.05 -2.58 3.21
C THR A 362 -15.81 -1.65 2.27
N ILE A 363 -15.48 -1.76 0.99
CA ILE A 363 -16.10 -0.99 -0.10
C ILE A 363 -16.34 -1.91 -1.30
N ASP A 364 -17.47 -1.77 -1.98
CA ASP A 364 -17.74 -2.53 -3.20
C ASP A 364 -17.14 -1.90 -4.46
N ASP A 365 -16.99 -2.71 -5.51
CA ASP A 365 -16.40 -2.29 -6.78
C ASP A 365 -17.18 -1.16 -7.45
N ALA A 366 -18.52 -1.23 -7.39
CA ALA A 366 -19.37 -0.22 -8.02
C ALA A 366 -19.15 1.15 -7.38
N GLU A 367 -18.99 1.17 -6.04
CA GLU A 367 -18.71 2.42 -5.34
C GLU A 367 -17.31 2.97 -5.66
N MET A 368 -16.29 2.11 -5.78
CA MET A 368 -14.96 2.57 -6.21
C MET A 368 -14.99 3.23 -7.59
N TYR A 369 -15.72 2.66 -8.56
CA TYR A 369 -15.90 3.28 -9.87
C TYR A 369 -16.67 4.61 -9.80
N ASN A 370 -17.72 4.69 -8.99
CA ASN A 370 -18.48 5.92 -8.79
C ASN A 370 -17.61 7.03 -8.20
N LEU A 371 -16.79 6.69 -7.20
CA LEU A 371 -15.86 7.63 -6.57
C LEU A 371 -14.74 8.06 -7.52
N LEU A 372 -14.30 7.19 -8.43
CA LEU A 372 -13.37 7.57 -9.49
C LEU A 372 -14.00 8.63 -10.42
N GLY A 373 -15.23 8.39 -10.89
CA GLY A 373 -15.94 9.36 -11.72
C GLY A 373 -16.16 10.69 -11.01
N LEU A 374 -16.49 10.64 -9.71
CA LEU A 374 -16.67 11.83 -8.89
C LEU A 374 -15.37 12.61 -8.72
N LEU A 375 -14.24 11.95 -8.45
CA LEU A 375 -12.93 12.58 -8.31
C LEU A 375 -12.43 13.19 -9.62
N ASP A 376 -12.68 12.54 -10.76
CA ASP A 376 -12.38 13.11 -12.08
C ASP A 376 -13.18 14.39 -12.36
N GLN A 377 -14.48 14.38 -12.01
CA GLN A 377 -15.36 15.54 -12.20
C GLN A 377 -15.02 16.72 -11.28
N THR A 378 -14.66 16.45 -10.03
CA THR A 378 -14.46 17.50 -9.02
C THR A 378 -13.04 18.05 -9.02
N GLU A 379 -12.05 17.20 -9.14
CA GLU A 379 -10.64 17.56 -8.95
C GLU A 379 -9.78 17.33 -10.21
N ALA A 380 -10.35 16.79 -11.30
CA ALA A 380 -9.63 16.37 -12.50
C ALA A 380 -8.47 15.38 -12.19
N ILE A 381 -8.67 14.50 -11.19
CA ILE A 381 -7.71 13.47 -10.77
C ILE A 381 -8.26 12.10 -11.14
N ARG A 382 -7.44 11.30 -11.82
CA ARG A 382 -7.76 9.95 -12.25
C ARG A 382 -6.86 8.93 -11.58
N LEU A 383 -7.47 7.90 -11.01
CA LEU A 383 -6.81 6.86 -10.25
C LEU A 383 -7.29 5.48 -10.74
N GLU A 384 -6.54 4.43 -10.43
CA GLU A 384 -7.07 3.06 -10.57
C GLU A 384 -8.11 2.78 -9.47
N PRO A 385 -9.06 1.84 -9.68
CA PRO A 385 -10.15 1.57 -8.72
C PRO A 385 -9.66 1.31 -7.29
N SER A 386 -8.59 0.53 -7.10
CA SER A 386 -7.98 0.24 -5.79
C SER A 386 -7.68 1.49 -4.97
N ALA A 387 -7.25 2.55 -5.62
CA ALA A 387 -6.84 3.78 -4.96
C ALA A 387 -8.01 4.61 -4.41
N LEU A 388 -9.25 4.29 -4.81
CA LEU A 388 -10.47 4.95 -4.32
C LEU A 388 -11.00 4.32 -3.02
N ALA A 389 -10.50 3.16 -2.62
CA ALA A 389 -11.00 2.44 -1.44
C ALA A 389 -10.93 3.28 -0.15
N GLY A 390 -9.89 4.13 -0.03
CA GLY A 390 -9.75 5.03 1.12
C GLY A 390 -10.74 6.19 1.17
N MET A 391 -11.41 6.53 0.07
CA MET A 391 -12.16 7.77 -0.08
C MET A 391 -13.34 7.92 0.91
N PRO A 392 -14.16 6.89 1.21
CA PRO A 392 -15.29 7.05 2.14
C PRO A 392 -14.90 7.01 3.63
N GLY A 393 -13.62 6.84 3.96
CA GLY A 393 -13.17 6.69 5.34
C GLY A 393 -13.57 7.84 6.25
N CYS A 394 -13.51 9.09 5.76
CA CYS A 394 -13.93 10.27 6.51
C CYS A 394 -15.43 10.22 6.89
N VAL A 395 -16.27 9.61 6.04
CA VAL A 395 -17.69 9.41 6.33
C VAL A 395 -17.89 8.40 7.47
N HIS A 396 -17.17 7.28 7.43
CA HIS A 396 -17.23 6.26 8.49
C HIS A 396 -16.81 6.82 9.84
N VAL A 397 -15.70 7.57 9.90
CA VAL A 397 -15.23 8.22 11.12
C VAL A 397 -16.25 9.21 11.64
N THR A 398 -16.74 10.12 10.79
CA THR A 398 -17.71 11.15 11.21
C THR A 398 -19.02 10.57 11.76
N ARG A 399 -19.47 9.43 11.23
CA ARG A 399 -20.70 8.77 11.68
C ARG A 399 -20.56 8.00 12.98
N ASN A 400 -19.35 7.58 13.36
CA ASN A 400 -19.14 6.73 14.53
C ASN A 400 -18.98 7.54 15.82
N GLN A 401 -20.09 7.91 16.43
CA GLN A 401 -20.10 8.70 17.67
C GLN A 401 -19.44 7.97 18.85
N VAL A 402 -19.48 6.64 18.88
CA VAL A 402 -18.84 5.84 19.95
C VAL A 402 -17.33 5.99 19.86
N TYR A 403 -16.77 5.86 18.65
CA TYR A 403 -15.34 6.06 18.42
C TYR A 403 -14.91 7.50 18.73
N LEU A 404 -15.65 8.50 18.23
CA LEU A 404 -15.32 9.90 18.47
C LEU A 404 -15.28 10.23 19.97
N GLN A 405 -16.21 9.67 20.76
CA GLN A 405 -16.24 9.84 22.20
C GLN A 405 -15.08 9.12 22.90
N ALA A 406 -14.79 7.86 22.50
CA ALA A 406 -13.71 7.08 23.07
C ALA A 406 -12.34 7.75 22.88
N GLU A 407 -12.11 8.34 21.70
CA GLU A 407 -10.86 9.04 21.36
C GLU A 407 -10.89 10.54 21.75
N SER A 408 -11.91 10.98 22.48
CA SER A 408 -12.08 12.39 22.90
C SER A 408 -12.06 13.38 21.72
N LEU A 409 -12.53 12.96 20.55
CA LEU A 409 -12.61 13.74 19.32
C LEU A 409 -13.85 14.65 19.33
N THR A 410 -13.70 15.77 20.02
CA THR A 410 -14.78 16.77 20.14
C THR A 410 -15.12 17.40 18.79
N PRO A 411 -16.31 18.03 18.63
CA PRO A 411 -16.64 18.78 17.41
C PRO A 411 -15.60 19.85 17.04
N GLU A 412 -14.96 20.45 18.04
CA GLU A 412 -13.90 21.46 17.82
C GLU A 412 -12.65 20.80 17.23
N ARG A 413 -12.18 19.67 17.79
CA ARG A 413 -11.07 18.92 17.24
C ARG A 413 -11.38 18.40 15.83
N MET A 414 -12.60 17.91 15.59
CA MET A 414 -13.03 17.45 14.27
C MET A 414 -13.11 18.60 13.25
N ALA A 415 -13.43 19.82 13.67
CA ALA A 415 -13.38 20.99 12.78
C ALA A 415 -11.95 21.35 12.36
N ASN A 416 -10.95 21.00 13.17
CA ASN A 416 -9.53 21.18 12.86
C ASN A 416 -8.87 19.93 12.25
N ALA A 417 -9.61 18.85 12.07
CA ALA A 417 -9.10 17.58 11.60
C ALA A 417 -8.57 17.65 10.17
N ILE A 418 -7.62 16.78 9.90
CA ILE A 418 -7.08 16.53 8.56
C ILE A 418 -7.50 15.11 8.16
N HIS A 419 -8.20 14.98 7.05
CA HIS A 419 -8.55 13.71 6.45
C HIS A 419 -7.64 13.45 5.24
N LEU A 420 -6.75 12.50 5.32
CA LEU A 420 -5.78 12.18 4.28
C LEU A 420 -6.12 10.84 3.64
N VAL A 421 -6.55 10.88 2.39
CA VAL A 421 -6.73 9.68 1.56
C VAL A 421 -5.42 9.33 0.87
N TRP A 422 -4.99 8.08 0.97
CA TRP A 422 -3.78 7.62 0.32
C TRP A 422 -4.11 7.04 -1.06
N ALA A 423 -3.84 7.78 -2.12
CA ALA A 423 -4.04 7.34 -3.50
C ALA A 423 -2.90 6.40 -3.92
N THR A 424 -3.18 5.11 -3.92
CA THR A 424 -2.16 4.05 -4.02
C THR A 424 -1.67 3.75 -5.43
N GLY A 425 -2.43 4.09 -6.48
CA GLY A 425 -2.03 3.78 -7.85
C GLY A 425 -2.90 4.46 -8.91
N GLY A 426 -2.43 4.37 -10.16
CA GLY A 426 -3.16 4.88 -11.32
C GLY A 426 -2.34 5.73 -12.31
N GLY A 427 -1.15 6.22 -11.91
CA GLY A 427 -0.36 7.13 -12.75
C GLY A 427 0.19 6.52 -14.04
N MET A 428 0.23 5.20 -14.15
CA MET A 428 0.67 4.49 -15.36
C MET A 428 -0.46 3.81 -16.13
N VAL A 429 -1.70 3.95 -15.70
CA VAL A 429 -2.85 3.36 -16.40
C VAL A 429 -2.98 4.01 -17.78
N PRO A 430 -3.00 3.23 -18.87
CA PRO A 430 -3.21 3.77 -20.21
C PRO A 430 -4.58 4.45 -20.34
N GLU A 431 -4.67 5.47 -21.20
CA GLU A 431 -5.89 6.27 -21.35
C GLU A 431 -7.11 5.44 -21.76
N ASP A 432 -6.93 4.47 -22.66
CA ASP A 432 -8.00 3.57 -23.09
C ASP A 432 -8.52 2.68 -21.96
N GLU A 433 -7.66 2.25 -21.05
CA GLU A 433 -8.03 1.50 -19.86
C GLU A 433 -8.71 2.41 -18.81
N MET A 434 -8.21 3.63 -18.63
CA MET A 434 -8.82 4.62 -17.75
C MET A 434 -10.23 4.98 -18.22
N GLN A 435 -10.45 5.12 -19.52
CA GLN A 435 -11.80 5.35 -20.06
C GLN A 435 -12.75 4.17 -19.81
N LYS A 436 -12.25 2.92 -19.82
CA LYS A 436 -13.05 1.76 -19.41
C LYS A 436 -13.44 1.86 -17.94
N TYR A 437 -12.52 2.24 -17.05
CA TYR A 437 -12.83 2.44 -15.63
C TYR A 437 -13.88 3.52 -15.44
N LEU A 438 -13.72 4.68 -16.07
CA LEU A 438 -14.66 5.80 -15.98
C LEU A 438 -16.06 5.42 -16.53
N SER A 439 -16.11 4.58 -17.56
CA SER A 439 -17.39 4.11 -18.13
C SER A 439 -18.20 3.21 -17.20
N GLN A 440 -17.57 2.63 -16.15
CA GLN A 440 -18.26 1.85 -15.13
C GLN A 440 -18.93 2.74 -14.07
N ALA A 441 -18.53 4.00 -13.95
CA ALA A 441 -19.18 4.94 -13.05
C ALA A 441 -20.63 5.14 -13.48
N LYS A 442 -21.58 4.79 -12.61
CA LYS A 442 -23.00 5.11 -12.84
C LYS A 442 -23.17 6.59 -12.52
N GLY A 443 -23.51 7.38 -13.52
CA GLY A 443 -23.90 8.78 -13.30
C GLY A 443 -25.01 8.85 -12.26
N ASN A 444 -24.87 9.73 -11.29
CA ASN A 444 -25.95 10.07 -10.35
C ASN A 444 -27.03 10.83 -11.07
#